data_0305718c1a1cebff58868d7d16c7ffb9
#
_entry.id   0305718c1a1cebff58868d7d16c7ffb9
#
_cell.length_a   1.000
_cell.length_b   1.000
_cell.length_c   1.000
_cell.angle_alpha   90.00
_cell.angle_beta   90.00
_cell.angle_gamma   90.00
#
_symmetry.space_group_name_H-M   'P 1'
#
loop_
_entity.id
_entity.type
_entity.pdbx_description
1 polymer ?
#
loop_
_entity_poly.entity_id
_entity_poly.type
_entity_poly.pdbx_seq_one_letter_code
_entity_poly.pdbx_strand_id
1 'polypeptide(L)'
;HYFFLADVTIPEQMEGHTVRAVLNTGATDIWNTDNPQIMAYVNGRFAATLDMNHQFIILSEHAKAGETYELAFYAYSSAYAGTFTGTNFFRLELAVYREEAAGLYYDMQAVYEAADLLPEDNLSRIEGFKALERCVNLLDLRRPGSAECFESMKMAAQELEGTYYADRRPNPVTVHSIGHTHIDVAWKWPLRQTRQKAVRSFETVLNLMDRYPEYRFMSSQPQLYEFVKEDAPGVFARIRERIKEGRWEAEGAMWLEPDCNISSGESLIRHIIYGR
;
A
#
# COMPACT_ATOMS: atom_id res chain seq x y z
N HIS A 1 10.58 -20.31 -2.20
CA HIS A 1 9.17 -20.06 -2.47
C HIS A 1 8.30 -21.06 -1.74
N TYR A 2 7.18 -20.59 -1.20
CA TYR A 2 6.23 -21.39 -0.42
C TYR A 2 4.82 -21.08 -0.92
N PHE A 3 3.95 -22.09 -0.85
CA PHE A 3 2.53 -21.94 -1.13
C PHE A 3 1.73 -22.23 0.14
N PHE A 4 0.77 -21.36 0.45
CA PHE A 4 -0.17 -21.56 1.54
C PHE A 4 -1.58 -21.47 0.98
N LEU A 5 -2.46 -22.35 1.42
CA LEU A 5 -3.88 -22.35 1.09
C LEU A 5 -4.68 -22.27 2.38
N ALA A 6 -5.76 -21.53 2.36
CA ALA A 6 -6.67 -21.43 3.48
C ALA A 6 -8.09 -21.17 2.98
N ASP A 7 -9.04 -21.92 3.52
CA ASP A 7 -10.46 -21.64 3.35
C ASP A 7 -10.94 -20.87 4.58
N VAL A 8 -11.60 -19.76 4.35
CA VAL A 8 -12.13 -18.91 5.43
C VAL A 8 -13.63 -18.73 5.24
N THR A 9 -14.36 -18.72 6.34
CA THR A 9 -15.81 -18.47 6.38
C THR A 9 -16.06 -17.24 7.23
N ILE A 10 -16.88 -16.32 6.73
CA ILE A 10 -17.26 -15.11 7.46
C ILE A 10 -18.11 -15.48 8.67
N PRO A 11 -17.66 -15.17 9.90
CA PRO A 11 -18.45 -15.43 11.11
C PRO A 11 -19.66 -14.49 11.20
N GLU A 12 -20.71 -14.92 11.89
CA GLU A 12 -21.97 -14.17 12.06
C GLU A 12 -21.74 -12.75 12.60
N GLN A 13 -20.83 -12.60 13.57
CA GLN A 13 -20.51 -11.29 14.17
C GLN A 13 -19.81 -10.29 13.23
N MET A 14 -19.42 -10.71 12.03
CA MET A 14 -18.80 -9.85 11.00
C MET A 14 -19.78 -9.47 9.88
N GLU A 15 -21.04 -9.90 9.97
CA GLU A 15 -22.05 -9.57 8.97
C GLU A 15 -22.26 -8.06 8.82
N GLY A 16 -22.39 -7.62 7.57
CA GLY A 16 -22.60 -6.20 7.22
C GLY A 16 -21.38 -5.30 7.31
N HIS A 17 -20.25 -5.83 7.77
CA HIS A 17 -19.01 -5.07 7.93
C HIS A 17 -18.02 -5.26 6.79
N THR A 18 -17.10 -4.31 6.64
CA THR A 18 -15.90 -4.53 5.83
C THR A 18 -14.99 -5.51 6.54
N VAL A 19 -14.75 -6.68 5.91
CA VAL A 19 -13.91 -7.75 6.46
C VAL A 19 -12.62 -7.86 5.66
N ARG A 20 -11.52 -7.92 6.40
CA ARG A 20 -10.16 -8.10 5.88
C ARG A 20 -9.58 -9.42 6.36
N ALA A 21 -8.83 -10.09 5.48
CA ALA A 21 -7.89 -11.13 5.89
C ALA A 21 -6.55 -10.44 6.17
N VAL A 22 -6.08 -10.50 7.39
CA VAL A 22 -4.84 -9.86 7.85
C VAL A 22 -3.78 -10.93 8.03
N LEU A 23 -2.65 -10.74 7.35
CA LEU A 23 -1.50 -11.65 7.42
C LEU A 23 -0.34 -10.99 8.15
N ASN A 24 0.11 -11.62 9.23
CA ASN A 24 1.30 -11.21 9.96
C ASN A 24 2.41 -12.25 9.79
N THR A 25 3.59 -11.81 9.38
CA THR A 25 4.79 -12.65 9.19
C THR A 25 5.83 -12.47 10.29
N GLY A 26 5.62 -11.53 11.21
CA GLY A 26 6.59 -11.17 12.25
C GLY A 26 7.78 -10.34 11.76
N ALA A 27 7.83 -9.99 10.47
CA ALA A 27 8.88 -9.12 9.95
C ALA A 27 8.71 -7.70 10.49
N THR A 28 9.83 -7.09 10.95
CA THR A 28 9.84 -5.76 11.61
C THR A 28 10.81 -4.76 10.98
N ASP A 29 11.64 -5.18 10.03
CA ASP A 29 12.65 -4.33 9.40
C ASP A 29 12.46 -4.25 7.88
N ILE A 30 12.11 -3.04 7.39
CA ILE A 30 11.89 -2.78 5.96
C ILE A 30 13.17 -2.89 5.12
N TRP A 31 14.31 -2.69 5.73
CA TRP A 31 15.62 -2.77 5.08
C TRP A 31 16.12 -4.20 4.95
N ASN A 32 15.48 -5.12 5.67
CA ASN A 32 15.82 -6.52 5.59
C ASN A 32 15.23 -7.12 4.31
N THR A 33 16.08 -7.60 3.42
CA THR A 33 15.67 -8.27 2.18
C THR A 33 15.00 -9.63 2.43
N ASP A 34 15.05 -10.14 3.64
CA ASP A 34 14.40 -11.39 4.06
C ASP A 34 12.90 -11.19 4.38
N ASN A 35 12.43 -9.93 4.39
CA ASN A 35 11.01 -9.63 4.54
C ASN A 35 10.18 -10.42 3.52
N PRO A 36 9.28 -11.32 3.98
CA PRO A 36 8.48 -12.13 3.08
C PRO A 36 7.63 -11.26 2.16
N GLN A 37 7.70 -11.55 0.86
CA GLN A 37 6.90 -10.89 -0.18
C GLN A 37 5.91 -11.90 -0.74
N ILE A 38 4.63 -11.57 -0.70
CA ILE A 38 3.56 -12.53 -0.89
C ILE A 38 2.58 -12.02 -1.93
N MET A 39 2.31 -12.83 -2.94
CA MET A 39 1.19 -12.64 -3.86
C MET A 39 -0.02 -13.36 -3.26
N ALA A 40 -1.10 -12.63 -3.05
CA ALA A 40 -2.31 -13.14 -2.45
C ALA A 40 -3.45 -13.21 -3.45
N TYR A 41 -4.15 -14.31 -3.45
CA TYR A 41 -5.27 -14.60 -4.35
C TYR A 41 -6.52 -14.91 -3.54
N VAL A 42 -7.65 -14.45 -4.00
CA VAL A 42 -8.97 -14.72 -3.46
C VAL A 42 -9.81 -15.37 -4.57
N ASN A 43 -10.33 -16.56 -4.31
CA ASN A 43 -11.14 -17.33 -5.28
C ASN A 43 -10.44 -17.43 -6.65
N GLY A 44 -9.16 -17.73 -6.64
CA GLY A 44 -8.32 -17.89 -7.83
C GLY A 44 -7.93 -16.60 -8.56
N ARG A 45 -8.33 -15.42 -8.06
CA ARG A 45 -7.98 -14.11 -8.64
C ARG A 45 -6.93 -13.42 -7.79
N PHE A 46 -5.95 -12.78 -8.44
CA PHE A 46 -5.00 -11.94 -7.74
C PHE A 46 -5.74 -10.82 -6.99
N ALA A 47 -5.46 -10.65 -5.71
CA ALA A 47 -6.16 -9.70 -4.85
C ALA A 47 -5.22 -8.60 -4.32
N ALA A 48 -4.03 -8.97 -3.85
CA ALA A 48 -3.08 -8.04 -3.27
C ALA A 48 -1.66 -8.59 -3.24
N THR A 49 -0.70 -7.69 -3.07
CA THR A 49 0.64 -8.04 -2.63
C THR A 49 0.76 -7.74 -1.14
N LEU A 50 1.28 -8.69 -0.39
CA LEU A 50 1.46 -8.56 1.05
C LEU A 50 2.94 -8.58 1.41
N ASP A 51 3.29 -7.76 2.38
CA ASP A 51 4.59 -7.68 3.05
C ASP A 51 4.39 -7.12 4.45
N MET A 52 5.46 -6.74 5.15
CA MET A 52 5.36 -6.17 6.50
C MET A 52 4.59 -4.83 6.57
N ASN A 53 4.53 -4.08 5.46
CA ASN A 53 3.83 -2.79 5.39
C ASN A 53 2.41 -2.94 4.84
N HIS A 54 2.15 -4.01 4.08
CA HIS A 54 0.89 -4.30 3.41
C HIS A 54 0.40 -5.67 3.89
N GLN A 55 -0.33 -5.68 5.00
CA GLN A 55 -0.63 -6.91 5.75
C GLN A 55 -2.05 -7.44 5.53
N PHE A 56 -2.86 -6.86 4.63
CA PHE A 56 -4.25 -7.28 4.53
C PHE A 56 -4.78 -7.36 3.10
N ILE A 57 -5.83 -8.18 2.95
CA ILE A 57 -6.67 -8.27 1.76
C ILE A 57 -8.08 -7.90 2.19
N ILE A 58 -8.78 -7.08 1.39
CA ILE A 58 -10.22 -6.86 1.58
C ILE A 58 -10.94 -8.07 0.97
N LEU A 59 -11.70 -8.80 1.80
CA LEU A 59 -12.53 -9.91 1.35
C LEU A 59 -13.90 -9.42 0.88
N SER A 60 -14.52 -8.55 1.66
CA SER A 60 -15.82 -7.94 1.35
C SER A 60 -15.93 -6.59 2.03
N GLU A 61 -16.60 -5.63 1.37
CA GLU A 61 -16.98 -4.34 1.97
C GLU A 61 -18.33 -4.44 2.71
N HIS A 62 -19.12 -5.46 2.37
CA HIS A 62 -20.41 -5.78 3.00
C HIS A 62 -20.52 -7.29 3.19
N ALA A 63 -19.78 -7.81 4.16
CA ALA A 63 -19.65 -9.24 4.39
C ALA A 63 -21.00 -9.88 4.76
N LYS A 64 -21.22 -11.10 4.30
CA LYS A 64 -22.36 -11.94 4.66
C LYS A 64 -21.92 -13.12 5.50
N ALA A 65 -22.61 -13.37 6.62
CA ALA A 65 -22.34 -14.52 7.46
C ALA A 65 -22.46 -15.81 6.66
N GLY A 66 -21.49 -16.72 6.87
CA GLY A 66 -21.43 -18.00 6.15
C GLY A 66 -20.84 -17.93 4.74
N GLU A 67 -20.54 -16.75 4.20
CA GLU A 67 -19.81 -16.61 2.94
C GLU A 67 -18.39 -17.15 3.07
N THR A 68 -17.93 -17.89 2.05
CA THR A 68 -16.63 -18.56 2.07
C THR A 68 -15.71 -18.02 1.00
N TYR A 69 -14.41 -17.97 1.32
CA TYR A 69 -13.34 -17.54 0.41
C TYR A 69 -12.21 -18.54 0.41
N GLU A 70 -11.78 -18.94 -0.78
CA GLU A 70 -10.53 -19.67 -0.98
C GLU A 70 -9.38 -18.69 -1.07
N LEU A 71 -8.43 -18.74 -0.16
CA LEU A 71 -7.25 -17.88 -0.12
C LEU A 71 -6.02 -18.67 -0.54
N ALA A 72 -5.26 -18.16 -1.48
CA ALA A 72 -3.98 -18.74 -1.88
C ALA A 72 -2.88 -17.69 -1.77
N PHE A 73 -1.75 -18.09 -1.21
CA PHE A 73 -0.61 -17.21 -1.00
C PHE A 73 0.64 -17.83 -1.62
N TYR A 74 1.28 -17.10 -2.53
CA TYR A 74 2.57 -17.46 -3.09
C TYR A 74 3.62 -16.57 -2.46
N ALA A 75 4.39 -17.11 -1.52
CA ALA A 75 5.34 -16.39 -0.70
C ALA A 75 6.77 -16.62 -1.17
N TYR A 76 7.55 -15.54 -1.16
CA TYR A 76 8.98 -15.56 -1.34
C TYR A 76 9.66 -14.93 -0.13
N SER A 77 10.65 -15.64 0.41
CA SER A 77 11.60 -15.12 1.39
C SER A 77 12.99 -15.54 0.95
N SER A 78 13.95 -14.63 0.93
CA SER A 78 15.34 -14.95 0.68
C SER A 78 16.13 -14.84 1.99
N ALA A 79 16.75 -15.91 2.41
CA ALA A 79 17.80 -15.81 3.43
C ALA A 79 19.03 -15.16 2.78
N TYR A 80 19.22 -13.86 3.00
CA TYR A 80 20.48 -13.23 2.68
C TYR A 80 21.51 -13.65 3.72
N ALA A 81 22.56 -14.31 3.24
CA ALA A 81 23.57 -14.94 4.12
C ALA A 81 24.07 -13.97 5.20
N GLY A 82 23.71 -14.22 6.43
CA GLY A 82 24.34 -13.68 7.63
C GLY A 82 23.63 -12.52 8.35
N THR A 83 22.49 -12.03 7.88
CA THR A 83 21.84 -10.88 8.54
C THR A 83 20.53 -11.19 9.26
N PHE A 84 19.84 -12.26 8.90
CA PHE A 84 18.57 -12.63 9.53
C PHE A 84 18.73 -13.85 10.44
N THR A 85 18.46 -13.68 11.72
CA THR A 85 18.43 -14.74 12.74
C THR A 85 17.03 -15.03 13.26
N GLY A 86 16.01 -14.37 12.73
CA GLY A 86 14.62 -14.50 13.17
C GLY A 86 13.87 -15.62 12.46
N THR A 87 12.74 -16.01 13.03
CA THR A 87 11.81 -16.97 12.45
C THR A 87 10.62 -16.19 11.91
N ASN A 88 10.34 -16.30 10.61
CA ASN A 88 9.09 -15.84 10.05
C ASN A 88 7.98 -16.84 10.42
N PHE A 89 6.81 -16.34 10.71
CA PHE A 89 5.60 -17.13 10.87
C PHE A 89 4.53 -16.66 9.87
N PHE A 90 3.49 -17.47 9.73
CA PHE A 90 2.37 -17.17 8.86
C PHE A 90 1.11 -17.21 9.72
N ARG A 91 0.67 -16.04 10.18
CA ARG A 91 -0.54 -15.89 10.99
C ARG A 91 -1.59 -15.14 10.20
N LEU A 92 -2.67 -15.81 9.87
CA LEU A 92 -3.81 -15.29 9.14
C LEU A 92 -4.99 -15.10 10.09
N GLU A 93 -5.57 -13.90 10.08
CA GLU A 93 -6.71 -13.55 10.92
C GLU A 93 -7.78 -12.83 10.08
N LEU A 94 -9.06 -13.06 10.40
CA LEU A 94 -10.14 -12.22 9.92
C LEU A 94 -10.32 -11.04 10.87
N ALA A 95 -10.45 -9.85 10.30
CA ALA A 95 -10.65 -8.61 11.06
C ALA A 95 -11.74 -7.74 10.43
N VAL A 96 -12.59 -7.17 11.27
CA VAL A 96 -13.49 -6.11 10.85
C VAL A 96 -12.71 -4.80 10.73
N TYR A 97 -12.79 -4.16 9.58
CA TYR A 97 -12.23 -2.83 9.38
C TYR A 97 -13.27 -1.77 9.75
N ARG A 98 -12.87 -0.83 10.57
CA ARG A 98 -13.70 0.29 11.02
C ARG A 98 -13.20 1.57 10.36
N GLU A 99 -13.93 2.04 9.35
CA GLU A 99 -13.53 3.22 8.57
C GLU A 99 -13.50 4.48 9.43
N GLU A 100 -14.43 4.62 10.36
CA GLU A 100 -14.51 5.76 11.27
C GLU A 100 -13.27 5.88 12.17
N ALA A 101 -12.81 4.74 12.69
CA ALA A 101 -11.61 4.70 13.53
C ALA A 101 -10.33 4.97 12.71
N ALA A 102 -10.26 4.39 11.51
CA ALA A 102 -9.10 4.59 10.63
C ALA A 102 -9.05 6.03 10.10
N GLY A 103 -10.18 6.60 9.68
CA GLY A 103 -10.27 7.98 9.21
C GLY A 103 -9.77 8.94 10.29
N LEU A 104 -10.35 8.86 11.49
CA LEU A 104 -9.92 9.71 12.62
C LEU A 104 -8.43 9.54 12.95
N TYR A 105 -7.92 8.29 12.92
CA TYR A 105 -6.51 8.02 13.17
C TYR A 105 -5.61 8.78 12.18
N TYR A 106 -5.87 8.65 10.88
CA TYR A 106 -5.06 9.31 9.86
C TYR A 106 -5.20 10.83 9.88
N ASP A 107 -6.39 11.36 10.14
CA ASP A 107 -6.61 12.80 10.26
C ASP A 107 -5.84 13.37 11.46
N MET A 108 -5.90 12.72 12.62
CA MET A 108 -5.12 13.13 13.79
C MET A 108 -3.62 12.97 13.58
N GLN A 109 -3.18 11.90 12.92
CA GLN A 109 -1.79 11.67 12.58
C GLN A 109 -1.24 12.77 11.68
N ALA A 110 -1.98 13.16 10.64
CA ALA A 110 -1.58 14.23 9.73
C ALA A 110 -1.39 15.56 10.47
N VAL A 111 -2.31 15.90 11.39
CA VAL A 111 -2.17 17.11 12.22
C VAL A 111 -0.96 17.02 13.14
N TYR A 112 -0.75 15.86 13.78
CA TYR A 112 0.37 15.64 14.69
C TYR A 112 1.71 15.79 13.95
N GLU A 113 1.89 15.09 12.84
CA GLU A 113 3.14 15.09 12.07
C GLU A 113 3.43 16.49 11.49
N ALA A 114 2.41 17.17 10.98
CA ALA A 114 2.57 18.54 10.49
C ALA A 114 2.94 19.51 11.60
N ALA A 115 2.30 19.42 12.76
CA ALA A 115 2.59 20.28 13.91
C ALA A 115 3.98 20.01 14.49
N ASP A 116 4.40 18.74 14.57
CA ASP A 116 5.67 18.34 15.17
C ASP A 116 6.90 18.82 14.37
N LEU A 117 6.76 19.02 13.07
CA LEU A 117 7.80 19.57 12.20
C LEU A 117 8.01 21.08 12.37
N LEU A 118 7.08 21.80 13.00
CA LEU A 118 7.15 23.26 13.15
C LEU A 118 7.90 23.67 14.44
N PRO A 119 8.54 24.85 14.47
CA PRO A 119 9.15 25.40 15.69
C PRO A 119 8.16 25.52 16.87
N GLU A 120 8.65 25.42 18.10
CA GLU A 120 7.81 25.40 19.31
C GLU A 120 6.95 26.65 19.49
N ASP A 121 7.43 27.80 19.06
CA ASP A 121 6.75 29.10 19.12
C ASP A 121 5.82 29.37 17.93
N ASN A 122 5.74 28.44 16.97
CA ASN A 122 4.89 28.59 15.80
C ASN A 122 3.41 28.44 16.19
N LEU A 123 2.58 29.41 15.79
CA LEU A 123 1.16 29.41 16.10
C LEU A 123 0.42 28.18 15.55
N SER A 124 0.73 27.77 14.32
CA SER A 124 0.09 26.58 13.71
C SER A 124 0.43 25.29 14.46
N ARG A 125 1.65 25.18 15.04
CA ARG A 125 2.01 24.06 15.94
C ARG A 125 1.12 24.03 17.16
N ILE A 126 0.99 25.20 17.82
CA ILE A 126 0.20 25.34 19.03
C ILE A 126 -1.29 25.02 18.74
N GLU A 127 -1.83 25.52 17.66
CA GLU A 127 -3.22 25.27 17.23
C GLU A 127 -3.44 23.80 16.91
N GLY A 128 -2.50 23.15 16.20
CA GLY A 128 -2.56 21.72 15.89
C GLY A 128 -2.61 20.86 17.14
N PHE A 129 -1.69 21.06 18.09
CA PHE A 129 -1.69 20.29 19.34
C PHE A 129 -2.93 20.55 20.22
N LYS A 130 -3.44 21.79 20.25
CA LYS A 130 -4.70 22.08 20.95
C LYS A 130 -5.90 21.38 20.29
N ALA A 131 -5.93 21.29 18.97
CA ALA A 131 -6.98 20.55 18.27
C ALA A 131 -6.92 19.05 18.61
N LEU A 132 -5.73 18.46 18.60
CA LEU A 132 -5.52 17.05 18.99
C LEU A 132 -5.91 16.81 20.46
N GLU A 133 -5.57 17.71 21.38
CA GLU A 133 -5.97 17.61 22.79
C GLU A 133 -7.49 17.60 22.95
N ARG A 134 -8.22 18.47 22.23
CA ARG A 134 -9.70 18.45 22.23
C ARG A 134 -10.24 17.13 21.72
N CYS A 135 -9.69 16.60 20.60
CA CYS A 135 -10.09 15.30 20.07
C CYS A 135 -9.87 14.16 21.06
N VAL A 136 -8.68 14.09 21.67
CA VAL A 136 -8.36 13.04 22.65
C VAL A 136 -9.31 13.10 23.86
N ASN A 137 -9.65 14.31 24.34
CA ASN A 137 -10.57 14.49 25.46
C ASN A 137 -12.03 14.06 25.15
N LEU A 138 -12.40 13.94 23.89
CA LEU A 138 -13.72 13.43 23.48
C LEU A 138 -13.76 11.90 23.41
N LEU A 139 -12.61 11.22 23.31
CA LEU A 139 -12.56 9.78 23.09
C LEU A 139 -12.94 8.98 24.35
N ASP A 140 -13.90 8.07 24.20
CA ASP A 140 -14.24 7.08 25.23
C ASP A 140 -13.60 5.72 24.88
N LEU A 141 -12.40 5.49 25.42
CA LEU A 141 -11.64 4.26 25.20
C LEU A 141 -11.79 3.25 26.35
N ARG A 142 -12.72 3.46 27.30
CA ARG A 142 -12.95 2.54 28.44
C ARG A 142 -13.40 1.16 28.00
N ARG A 143 -14.14 1.07 26.87
CA ARG A 143 -14.58 -0.19 26.23
C ARG A 143 -14.33 -0.10 24.73
N PRO A 144 -13.10 -0.42 24.27
CA PRO A 144 -12.76 -0.37 22.86
C PRO A 144 -13.69 -1.28 22.03
N GLY A 145 -14.19 -0.76 20.92
CA GLY A 145 -15.11 -1.47 20.03
C GLY A 145 -16.60 -1.39 20.42
N SER A 146 -16.95 -0.74 21.52
CA SER A 146 -18.35 -0.48 21.89
C SER A 146 -18.97 0.63 21.03
N ALA A 147 -20.30 0.68 21.01
CA ALA A 147 -21.03 1.76 20.32
C ALA A 147 -20.65 3.15 20.84
N GLU A 148 -20.48 3.28 22.16
CA GLU A 148 -20.07 4.52 22.82
C GLU A 148 -18.66 4.95 22.35
N CYS A 149 -17.74 3.99 22.21
CA CYS A 149 -16.40 4.23 21.68
C CYS A 149 -16.47 4.81 20.25
N PHE A 150 -17.24 4.19 19.34
CA PHE A 150 -17.37 4.68 17.98
C PHE A 150 -18.09 6.03 17.89
N GLU A 151 -19.13 6.28 18.69
CA GLU A 151 -19.76 7.60 18.76
C GLU A 151 -18.80 8.68 19.24
N SER A 152 -17.95 8.38 20.21
CA SER A 152 -16.91 9.32 20.66
C SER A 152 -15.88 9.63 19.58
N MET A 153 -15.53 8.64 18.73
CA MET A 153 -14.65 8.84 17.58
C MET A 153 -15.28 9.76 16.52
N LYS A 154 -16.58 9.61 16.26
CA LYS A 154 -17.30 10.51 15.37
C LYS A 154 -17.32 11.95 15.90
N MET A 155 -17.56 12.12 17.21
CA MET A 155 -17.53 13.45 17.83
C MET A 155 -16.11 14.07 17.71
N ALA A 156 -15.05 13.29 17.92
CA ALA A 156 -13.67 13.77 17.75
C ALA A 156 -13.35 14.15 16.30
N ALA A 157 -13.84 13.38 15.32
CA ALA A 157 -13.68 13.70 13.90
C ALA A 157 -14.41 15.00 13.53
N GLN A 158 -15.64 15.19 14.02
CA GLN A 158 -16.40 16.43 13.83
C GLN A 158 -15.73 17.63 14.48
N GLU A 159 -15.16 17.47 15.68
CA GLU A 159 -14.38 18.53 16.35
C GLU A 159 -13.18 18.93 15.51
N LEU A 160 -12.43 17.97 14.97
CA LEU A 160 -11.24 18.23 14.17
C LEU A 160 -11.60 18.92 12.84
N GLU A 161 -12.64 18.45 12.14
CA GLU A 161 -13.15 19.07 10.91
C GLU A 161 -13.70 20.46 11.15
N GLY A 162 -14.47 20.65 12.22
CA GLY A 162 -15.11 21.93 12.57
C GLY A 162 -14.18 22.99 13.12
N THR A 163 -12.98 22.63 13.57
CA THR A 163 -12.01 23.56 14.16
C THR A 163 -10.74 23.68 13.32
N TYR A 164 -9.92 22.64 13.28
CA TYR A 164 -8.62 22.71 12.62
C TYR A 164 -8.72 22.74 11.09
N TYR A 165 -9.57 21.89 10.51
CA TYR A 165 -9.75 21.83 9.06
C TYR A 165 -10.74 22.89 8.52
N ALA A 166 -11.57 23.51 9.37
CA ALA A 166 -12.50 24.54 8.94
C ALA A 166 -11.80 25.83 8.47
N ASP A 167 -10.64 26.17 9.02
CA ASP A 167 -9.86 27.34 8.60
C ASP A 167 -9.06 27.04 7.31
N ARG A 168 -9.78 26.74 6.23
CA ARG A 168 -9.22 26.48 4.89
C ARG A 168 -8.85 27.78 4.22
N ARG A 169 -7.75 28.39 4.64
CA ARG A 169 -7.20 29.53 3.91
C ARG A 169 -6.74 29.09 2.53
N PRO A 170 -7.00 29.89 1.45
CA PRO A 170 -6.50 29.58 0.13
C PRO A 170 -4.97 29.43 0.19
N ASN A 171 -4.47 28.26 -0.10
CA ASN A 171 -3.04 28.05 -0.24
C ASN A 171 -2.67 28.29 -1.70
N PRO A 172 -1.71 29.23 -2.01
CA PRO A 172 -1.26 29.47 -3.38
C PRO A 172 -0.44 28.32 -3.95
N VAL A 173 -0.04 27.35 -3.13
CA VAL A 173 0.75 26.19 -3.54
C VAL A 173 -0.18 25.03 -3.91
N THR A 174 -0.02 24.52 -5.13
CA THR A 174 -0.65 23.28 -5.58
C THR A 174 0.38 22.15 -5.54
N VAL A 175 0.06 21.09 -4.83
CA VAL A 175 0.89 19.87 -4.77
C VAL A 175 0.26 18.82 -5.68
N HIS A 176 1.02 18.36 -6.69
CA HIS A 176 0.64 17.22 -7.53
C HIS A 176 1.29 15.95 -7.01
N SER A 177 0.48 15.03 -6.49
CA SER A 177 0.95 13.73 -6.00
C SER A 177 0.76 12.67 -7.08
N ILE A 178 1.86 12.06 -7.51
CA ILE A 178 1.90 11.02 -8.54
C ILE A 178 2.53 9.77 -7.93
N GLY A 179 1.88 8.62 -8.06
CA GLY A 179 2.44 7.34 -7.63
C GLY A 179 3.63 6.95 -8.49
N HIS A 180 4.62 6.35 -7.86
CA HIS A 180 5.80 5.78 -8.53
C HIS A 180 6.29 4.55 -7.78
N THR A 181 6.95 3.63 -8.46
CA THR A 181 7.69 2.53 -7.82
C THR A 181 9.04 2.37 -8.50
N HIS A 182 10.10 2.39 -7.69
CA HIS A 182 11.46 2.08 -8.15
C HIS A 182 11.71 0.59 -7.99
N ILE A 183 12.12 -0.09 -9.06
CA ILE A 183 12.43 -1.52 -9.06
C ILE A 183 13.80 -1.73 -9.69
N ASP A 184 14.78 -2.09 -8.87
CA ASP A 184 16.10 -2.48 -9.37
C ASP A 184 16.04 -3.75 -10.23
N VAL A 185 16.76 -3.76 -11.36
CA VAL A 185 16.83 -4.87 -12.31
C VAL A 185 18.29 -5.36 -12.44
N ALA A 186 18.83 -6.08 -11.51
CA ALA A 186 18.39 -6.50 -10.19
C ALA A 186 19.23 -5.81 -9.11
N TRP A 187 19.13 -6.21 -7.81
CA TRP A 187 19.95 -5.69 -6.72
C TRP A 187 20.40 -6.84 -5.81
N LYS A 188 19.95 -6.86 -4.52
CA LYS A 188 20.19 -7.99 -3.59
C LYS A 188 19.30 -9.21 -3.87
N TRP A 189 18.73 -9.28 -5.05
CA TRP A 189 17.88 -10.36 -5.55
C TRP A 189 18.18 -10.66 -7.03
N PRO A 190 17.89 -11.89 -7.50
CA PRO A 190 18.10 -12.27 -8.90
C PRO A 190 16.99 -11.70 -9.83
N LEU A 191 17.28 -11.68 -11.14
CA LEU A 191 16.34 -11.23 -12.18
C LEU A 191 14.96 -11.89 -12.09
N ARG A 192 14.88 -13.18 -11.78
CA ARG A 192 13.61 -13.88 -11.58
C ARG A 192 12.73 -13.21 -10.52
N GLN A 193 13.35 -12.63 -9.49
CA GLN A 193 12.64 -11.91 -8.44
C GLN A 193 12.22 -10.52 -8.91
N THR A 194 13.03 -9.84 -9.73
CA THR A 194 12.64 -8.60 -10.40
C THR A 194 11.39 -8.80 -11.25
N ARG A 195 11.33 -9.87 -12.03
CA ARG A 195 10.13 -10.23 -12.83
C ARG A 195 8.88 -10.31 -11.94
N GLN A 196 8.97 -11.02 -10.83
CA GLN A 196 7.86 -11.13 -9.87
C GLN A 196 7.54 -9.80 -9.19
N LYS A 197 8.55 -9.00 -8.84
CA LYS A 197 8.33 -7.65 -8.27
C LYS A 197 7.59 -6.75 -9.24
N ALA A 198 7.94 -6.75 -10.51
CA ALA A 198 7.26 -5.96 -11.55
C ALA A 198 5.77 -6.34 -11.65
N VAL A 199 5.45 -7.62 -11.75
CA VAL A 199 4.06 -8.09 -11.79
C VAL A 199 3.30 -7.67 -10.53
N ARG A 200 3.86 -7.91 -9.34
CA ARG A 200 3.22 -7.56 -8.06
C ARG A 200 2.96 -6.06 -7.93
N SER A 201 3.98 -5.25 -8.20
CA SER A 201 3.88 -3.80 -8.05
C SER A 201 2.85 -3.22 -9.00
N PHE A 202 2.88 -3.64 -10.26
CA PHE A 202 1.97 -3.11 -11.28
C PHE A 202 0.53 -3.58 -11.05
N GLU A 203 0.32 -4.80 -10.59
CA GLU A 203 -1.01 -5.27 -10.21
C GLU A 203 -1.55 -4.52 -8.99
N THR A 204 -0.70 -4.23 -8.00
CA THR A 204 -1.09 -3.40 -6.84
C THR A 204 -1.52 -2.01 -7.29
N VAL A 205 -0.77 -1.38 -8.20
CA VAL A 205 -1.13 -0.07 -8.76
C VAL A 205 -2.46 -0.12 -9.50
N LEU A 206 -2.71 -1.15 -10.30
CA LEU A 206 -3.97 -1.32 -11.00
C LEU A 206 -5.16 -1.46 -10.04
N ASN A 207 -4.98 -2.22 -8.96
CA ASN A 207 -6.01 -2.36 -7.93
C ASN A 207 -6.27 -1.05 -7.18
N LEU A 208 -5.23 -0.24 -6.93
CA LEU A 208 -5.38 1.11 -6.39
C LEU A 208 -6.12 2.03 -7.38
N MET A 209 -5.83 1.93 -8.68
CA MET A 209 -6.56 2.70 -9.70
C MET A 209 -8.03 2.29 -9.82
N ASP A 210 -8.36 1.02 -9.62
CA ASP A 210 -9.74 0.56 -9.61
C ASP A 210 -10.52 1.14 -8.41
N ARG A 211 -9.84 1.29 -7.28
CA ARG A 211 -10.42 1.81 -6.03
C ARG A 211 -10.47 3.34 -5.97
N TYR A 212 -9.43 4.01 -6.51
CA TYR A 212 -9.24 5.45 -6.45
C TYR A 212 -9.20 6.04 -7.87
N PRO A 213 -10.31 6.56 -8.40
CA PRO A 213 -10.38 7.07 -9.77
C PRO A 213 -9.41 8.22 -10.08
N GLU A 214 -9.06 9.01 -9.06
CA GLU A 214 -8.12 10.13 -9.16
C GLU A 214 -6.64 9.71 -9.19
N TYR A 215 -6.32 8.46 -8.80
CA TYR A 215 -4.95 8.00 -8.67
C TYR A 215 -4.23 7.98 -10.02
N ARG A 216 -3.06 8.61 -10.06
CA ARG A 216 -2.15 8.67 -11.19
C ARG A 216 -0.85 7.97 -10.84
N PHE A 217 -0.26 7.32 -11.81
CA PHE A 217 0.98 6.56 -11.63
C PHE A 217 1.91 6.75 -12.81
N MET A 218 3.20 6.80 -12.55
CA MET A 218 4.24 6.77 -13.58
C MET A 218 5.26 5.68 -13.29
N SER A 219 5.80 5.07 -14.32
CA SER A 219 6.93 4.15 -14.20
C SER A 219 7.77 4.18 -15.45
N SER A 220 9.07 4.27 -15.25
CA SER A 220 10.10 4.11 -16.28
C SER A 220 10.47 2.64 -16.48
N GLN A 221 11.57 2.38 -17.17
CA GLN A 221 12.18 1.07 -17.37
C GLN A 221 11.33 0.10 -18.22
N PRO A 222 11.35 0.25 -19.57
CA PRO A 222 10.65 -0.64 -20.52
C PRO A 222 10.86 -2.14 -20.30
N GLN A 223 12.02 -2.54 -19.75
CA GLN A 223 12.29 -3.94 -19.40
C GLN A 223 11.27 -4.50 -18.40
N LEU A 224 10.77 -3.69 -17.45
CA LEU A 224 9.77 -4.15 -16.50
C LEU A 224 8.45 -4.45 -17.19
N TYR A 225 8.06 -3.64 -18.18
CA TYR A 225 6.86 -3.86 -18.99
C TYR A 225 6.99 -5.12 -19.86
N GLU A 226 8.17 -5.38 -20.45
CA GLU A 226 8.40 -6.63 -21.19
C GLU A 226 8.28 -7.86 -20.26
N PHE A 227 8.82 -7.80 -19.06
CA PHE A 227 8.63 -8.89 -18.09
C PHE A 227 7.16 -9.13 -17.76
N VAL A 228 6.40 -8.05 -17.52
CA VAL A 228 4.97 -8.16 -17.22
C VAL A 228 4.17 -8.66 -18.44
N LYS A 229 4.52 -8.25 -19.64
CA LYS A 229 3.90 -8.71 -20.88
C LYS A 229 4.09 -10.22 -21.10
N GLU A 230 5.28 -10.75 -20.79
CA GLU A 230 5.60 -12.17 -20.89
C GLU A 230 4.96 -12.99 -19.77
N ASP A 231 5.08 -12.56 -18.51
CA ASP A 231 4.72 -13.35 -17.34
C ASP A 231 3.26 -13.19 -16.92
N ALA A 232 2.64 -12.04 -17.23
CA ALA A 232 1.27 -11.69 -16.84
C ALA A 232 0.55 -10.85 -17.89
N PRO A 233 0.26 -11.40 -19.08
CA PRO A 233 -0.31 -10.64 -20.22
C PRO A 233 -1.64 -9.96 -19.88
N GLY A 234 -2.42 -10.50 -18.95
CA GLY A 234 -3.65 -9.85 -18.45
C GLY A 234 -3.37 -8.55 -17.71
N VAL A 235 -2.32 -8.51 -16.88
CA VAL A 235 -1.86 -7.29 -16.19
C VAL A 235 -1.39 -6.25 -17.21
N PHE A 236 -0.60 -6.68 -18.19
CA PHE A 236 -0.12 -5.80 -19.26
C PHE A 236 -1.27 -5.18 -20.07
N ALA A 237 -2.32 -5.97 -20.37
CA ALA A 237 -3.51 -5.45 -21.05
C ALA A 237 -4.21 -4.35 -20.23
N ARG A 238 -4.38 -4.54 -18.90
CA ARG A 238 -4.95 -3.52 -17.99
C ARG A 238 -4.08 -2.26 -17.94
N ILE A 239 -2.75 -2.39 -17.90
CA ILE A 239 -1.84 -1.24 -17.97
C ILE A 239 -2.09 -0.41 -19.22
N ARG A 240 -2.21 -1.07 -20.40
CA ARG A 240 -2.49 -0.37 -21.66
C ARG A 240 -3.79 0.43 -21.62
N GLU A 241 -4.83 -0.08 -20.97
CA GLU A 241 -6.08 0.68 -20.80
C GLU A 241 -5.88 1.90 -19.90
N ARG A 242 -5.14 1.77 -18.79
CA ARG A 242 -4.83 2.92 -17.91
C ARG A 242 -3.97 3.98 -18.60
N ILE A 243 -3.08 3.58 -19.51
CA ILE A 243 -2.33 4.51 -20.38
C ILE A 243 -3.29 5.28 -21.30
N LYS A 244 -4.22 4.62 -21.97
CA LYS A 244 -5.24 5.27 -22.81
C LYS A 244 -6.13 6.24 -22.05
N GLU A 245 -6.45 5.93 -20.80
CA GLU A 245 -7.20 6.80 -19.89
C GLU A 245 -6.38 8.01 -19.41
N GLY A 246 -5.06 8.07 -19.67
CA GLY A 246 -4.16 9.09 -19.15
C GLY A 246 -3.92 9.01 -17.64
N ARG A 247 -4.09 7.84 -17.07
CA ARG A 247 -3.90 7.58 -15.63
C ARG A 247 -2.58 6.87 -15.32
N TRP A 248 -1.98 6.25 -16.31
CA TRP A 248 -0.68 5.60 -16.23
C TRP A 248 0.27 6.24 -17.26
N GLU A 249 1.37 6.81 -16.79
CA GLU A 249 2.43 7.37 -17.62
C GLU A 249 3.54 6.30 -17.76
N ALA A 250 3.73 5.81 -18.98
CA ALA A 250 4.84 4.93 -19.33
C ALA A 250 6.01 5.80 -19.78
N GLU A 251 6.83 6.21 -18.84
CA GLU A 251 8.02 7.00 -19.11
C GLU A 251 9.07 6.14 -19.84
N GLY A 252 9.63 6.71 -20.88
CA GLY A 252 10.75 6.13 -21.63
C GLY A 252 12.02 6.88 -21.31
N ALA A 253 12.91 6.74 -21.99
CA ALA A 253 13.88 6.74 -22.98
C ALA A 253 14.92 5.64 -22.77
N MET A 254 15.32 5.34 -21.55
CA MET A 254 16.30 4.27 -21.29
C MET A 254 15.60 2.95 -20.99
N TRP A 255 16.13 1.84 -21.54
CA TRP A 255 15.62 0.50 -21.35
C TRP A 255 15.56 0.08 -19.87
N LEU A 256 16.60 0.48 -19.11
CA LEU A 256 16.72 0.35 -17.66
C LEU A 256 17.22 1.69 -17.10
N GLU A 257 17.34 1.79 -15.80
CA GLU A 257 18.11 2.81 -15.10
C GLU A 257 19.58 2.35 -14.99
N PRO A 258 20.46 2.71 -15.95
CA PRO A 258 21.84 2.22 -15.98
C PRO A 258 22.73 3.04 -15.04
N ASP A 259 23.74 2.40 -14.48
CA ASP A 259 24.84 3.11 -13.85
C ASP A 259 25.70 3.81 -14.94
N CYS A 260 25.57 5.13 -15.03
CA CYS A 260 26.25 5.92 -16.05
C CYS A 260 27.79 5.97 -15.87
N ASN A 261 28.31 5.61 -14.71
CA ASN A 261 29.75 5.56 -14.46
C ASN A 261 30.41 4.26 -14.98
N ILE A 262 29.63 3.18 -15.07
CA ILE A 262 30.12 1.86 -15.47
C ILE A 262 29.73 1.54 -16.91
N SER A 263 28.57 1.98 -17.36
CA SER A 263 28.07 1.68 -18.69
C SER A 263 28.90 2.36 -19.78
N SER A 264 29.22 1.63 -20.87
CA SER A 264 29.86 2.20 -22.04
C SER A 264 28.92 3.12 -22.81
N GLY A 265 29.47 4.04 -23.62
CA GLY A 265 28.66 4.90 -24.50
C GLY A 265 27.76 4.10 -25.46
N GLU A 266 28.26 2.97 -26.00
CA GLU A 266 27.48 2.05 -26.82
C GLU A 266 26.29 1.47 -26.05
N SER A 267 26.46 1.06 -24.80
CA SER A 267 25.38 0.57 -23.96
C SER A 267 24.32 1.66 -23.71
N LEU A 268 24.73 2.90 -23.41
CA LEU A 268 23.80 4.01 -23.21
C LEU A 268 23.00 4.35 -24.48
N ILE A 269 23.64 4.30 -25.65
CA ILE A 269 22.93 4.47 -26.94
C ILE A 269 21.88 3.38 -27.14
N ARG A 270 22.21 2.11 -26.84
CA ARG A 270 21.27 1.00 -26.92
C ARG A 270 20.11 1.15 -25.95
N HIS A 271 20.36 1.60 -24.73
CA HIS A 271 19.30 1.91 -23.76
C HIS A 271 18.26 2.86 -24.36
N ILE A 272 18.69 3.91 -25.06
CA ILE A 272 17.79 4.87 -25.69
C ILE A 272 17.06 4.28 -26.92
N ILE A 273 17.76 3.49 -27.74
CA ILE A 273 17.18 2.90 -28.94
C ILE A 273 16.07 1.89 -28.58
N TYR A 274 16.30 1.05 -27.58
CA TYR A 274 15.36 0.00 -27.19
C TYR A 274 14.30 0.49 -26.18
N GLY A 275 14.56 1.59 -25.51
CA GLY A 275 13.65 2.14 -24.49
C GLY A 275 12.53 3.04 -25.02
N ARG A 276 12.51 3.29 -26.33
CA ARG A 276 11.50 4.13 -27.00
C ARG A 276 10.23 3.40 -27.36
#